data_ad8bc035d368e43efc539caf14354fd0
#
_entry.id   ad8bc035d368e43efc539caf14354fd0
#
_cell.length_a   1.000
_cell.length_b   1.000
_cell.length_c   1.000
_cell.angle_alpha   90.00
_cell.angle_beta   90.00
_cell.angle_gamma   90.00
#
_symmetry.space_group_name_H-M   'P 1'
#
loop_
_entity.id
_entity.type
_entity.pdbx_description
1 polymer ?
#
loop_
_entity_poly.entity_id
_entity_poly.type
_entity_poly.pdbx_seq_one_letter_code
_entity_poly.pdbx_strand_id
1 'polypeptide(L)'
;MGPEAKFYQQIKRNFKQLSLIRIENNSLLGTPDLLVCNTSGNFCTVELKVTKSKKIRFSPHQIAFHKRHPKNTFIMVKTLGPCTPKTSSISLYRGSRISELAACGLALEACSEGLDACRLMLEAS
;
A
#
# COMPACT_ATOMS: atom_id res chain seq x y z
N MET A 1 -9.29 9.02 14.86
CA MET A 1 -8.66 8.72 13.57
C MET A 1 -8.34 7.23 13.49
N GLY A 2 -8.79 6.56 12.45
CA GLY A 2 -8.59 5.13 12.27
C GLY A 2 -7.14 4.77 11.91
N PRO A 3 -6.79 3.46 11.96
CA PRO A 3 -5.42 3.02 11.69
C PRO A 3 -4.93 3.36 10.28
N GLU A 4 -5.77 3.26 9.27
CA GLU A 4 -5.37 3.59 7.90
C GLU A 4 -5.13 5.09 7.72
N ALA A 5 -5.92 5.94 8.37
CA ALA A 5 -5.71 7.38 8.34
C ALA A 5 -4.40 7.76 9.03
N LYS A 6 -4.07 7.10 10.14
CA LYS A 6 -2.78 7.30 10.82
C LYS A 6 -1.62 6.85 9.94
N PHE A 7 -1.77 5.75 9.24
CA PHE A 7 -0.76 5.25 8.30
C PHE A 7 -0.54 6.26 7.16
N TYR A 8 -1.62 6.79 6.60
CA TYR A 8 -1.51 7.83 5.58
C TYR A 8 -0.74 9.05 6.09
N GLN A 9 -1.00 9.51 7.30
CA GLN A 9 -0.28 10.64 7.89
C GLN A 9 1.20 10.33 8.07
N GLN A 10 1.54 9.10 8.45
CA GLN A 10 2.93 8.66 8.55
C GLN A 10 3.63 8.73 7.20
N ILE A 11 2.98 8.23 6.15
CA ILE A 11 3.51 8.27 4.78
C ILE A 11 3.71 9.72 4.34
N LYS A 12 2.72 10.56 4.57
CA LYS A 12 2.78 11.97 4.18
C LYS A 12 3.96 12.70 4.82
N ARG A 13 4.26 12.39 6.09
CA ARG A 13 5.38 13.02 6.79
C ARG A 13 6.74 12.55 6.29
N ASN A 14 6.83 11.28 5.83
CA ASN A 14 8.11 10.65 5.50
C ASN A 14 8.41 10.63 4.00
N PHE A 15 7.40 10.75 3.14
CA PHE A 15 7.55 10.67 1.68
C PHE A 15 7.45 12.05 1.04
N LYS A 16 8.25 13.01 1.54
CA LYS A 16 8.12 14.41 1.14
C LYS A 16 8.53 14.69 -0.31
N GLN A 17 9.34 13.82 -0.91
CA GLN A 17 9.78 13.98 -2.30
C GLN A 17 8.74 13.45 -3.29
N LEU A 18 7.73 12.75 -2.80
CA LEU A 18 6.66 12.22 -3.62
C LEU A 18 5.44 13.11 -3.53
N SER A 19 4.78 13.34 -4.65
CA SER A 19 3.49 14.01 -4.65
C SER A 19 2.42 12.96 -4.33
N LEU A 20 1.73 13.14 -3.23
CA LEU A 20 0.70 12.22 -2.75
C LEU A 20 -0.66 12.86 -2.89
N ILE A 21 -1.53 12.25 -3.66
CA ILE A 21 -2.90 12.70 -3.84
C ILE A 21 -3.81 11.62 -3.27
N ARG A 22 -4.56 11.97 -2.23
CA ARG A 22 -5.52 11.05 -1.65
C ARG A 22 -6.75 10.99 -2.54
N ILE A 23 -7.11 9.77 -2.93
CA ILE A 23 -8.27 9.54 -3.77
C ILE A 23 -9.49 9.30 -2.88
N GLU A 24 -10.47 10.20 -2.99
CA GLU A 24 -11.74 10.06 -2.30
C GLU A 24 -12.83 9.87 -3.36
N ASN A 25 -13.21 8.63 -3.59
CA ASN A 25 -14.19 8.31 -4.60
C ASN A 25 -15.23 7.36 -4.05
N ASN A 26 -16.40 7.88 -3.76
CA ASN A 26 -17.51 7.09 -3.23
C ASN A 26 -18.29 6.37 -4.33
N SER A 27 -18.03 6.69 -5.60
CA SER A 27 -18.77 6.14 -6.73
C SER A 27 -18.12 4.92 -7.35
N LEU A 28 -16.78 4.79 -7.25
CA LEU A 28 -16.04 3.67 -7.82
C LEU A 28 -15.45 2.83 -6.71
N LEU A 29 -16.06 1.67 -6.49
CA LEU A 29 -15.61 0.72 -5.49
C LEU A 29 -14.27 0.10 -5.92
N GLY A 30 -13.38 -0.10 -4.95
CA GLY A 30 -12.08 -0.71 -5.21
C GLY A 30 -11.00 0.23 -5.71
N THR A 31 -11.29 1.52 -5.86
CA THR A 31 -10.29 2.53 -6.23
C THR A 31 -9.22 2.62 -5.13
N PRO A 32 -7.91 2.65 -5.49
CA PRO A 32 -6.84 2.76 -4.50
C PRO A 32 -6.90 4.07 -3.71
N ASP A 33 -6.27 4.06 -2.53
CA ASP A 33 -6.30 5.20 -1.62
C ASP A 33 -5.48 6.40 -2.10
N LEU A 34 -4.36 6.14 -2.78
CA LEU A 34 -3.42 7.19 -3.17
C LEU A 34 -3.06 7.13 -4.64
N LEU A 35 -2.95 8.30 -5.25
CA LEU A 35 -2.22 8.49 -6.50
C LEU A 35 -0.88 9.13 -6.13
N VAL A 36 0.21 8.53 -6.56
CA VAL A 36 1.57 8.95 -6.23
C VAL A 36 2.30 9.34 -7.51
N CYS A 37 2.86 10.55 -7.51
CA CYS A 37 3.73 11.00 -8.60
C CYS A 37 5.15 11.17 -8.06
N ASN A 38 6.12 10.51 -8.71
CA ASN A 38 7.52 10.64 -8.29
C ASN A 38 8.20 11.82 -8.98
N THR A 39 9.45 12.09 -8.60
CA THR A 39 10.21 13.23 -9.13
C THR A 39 10.51 13.10 -10.63
N SER A 40 10.43 11.89 -11.18
CA SER A 40 10.58 11.65 -12.62
C SER A 40 9.30 11.90 -13.41
N GLY A 41 8.21 12.22 -12.73
CA GLY A 41 6.91 12.46 -13.37
C GLY A 41 6.09 11.22 -13.63
N ASN A 42 6.50 10.07 -13.10
CA ASN A 42 5.76 8.82 -13.24
C ASN A 42 4.70 8.70 -12.17
N PHE A 43 3.54 8.16 -12.55
CA PHE A 43 2.42 7.96 -11.64
C PHE A 43 2.27 6.48 -11.29
N CYS A 44 1.90 6.23 -10.04
CA CYS A 44 1.44 4.92 -9.61
C CYS A 44 0.33 5.09 -8.59
N THR A 45 -0.40 4.01 -8.30
CA THR A 45 -1.41 4.01 -7.26
C THR A 45 -0.94 3.15 -6.10
N VAL A 46 -1.35 3.50 -4.90
CA VAL A 46 -1.04 2.75 -3.69
C VAL A 46 -2.30 2.52 -2.88
N GLU A 47 -2.59 1.25 -2.63
CA GLU A 47 -3.65 0.84 -1.70
C GLU A 47 -3.03 0.68 -0.33
N LEU A 48 -3.61 1.31 0.68
CA LEU A 48 -3.12 1.23 2.05
C LEU A 48 -3.90 0.19 2.83
N LYS A 49 -3.18 -0.68 3.53
CA LYS A 49 -3.77 -1.68 4.42
C LYS A 49 -3.05 -1.68 5.74
N VAL A 50 -3.83 -1.83 6.81
CA VAL A 50 -3.29 -2.01 8.15
C VAL A 50 -3.88 -3.30 8.70
N THR A 51 -3.03 -4.17 9.22
CA THR A 51 -3.47 -5.44 9.80
C THR A 51 -2.79 -5.71 11.13
N LYS A 52 -3.48 -6.43 12.01
CA LYS A 52 -2.92 -6.93 13.27
C LYS A 52 -2.54 -8.40 13.18
N SER A 53 -2.84 -9.04 12.06
CA SER A 53 -2.56 -10.46 11.82
C SER A 53 -1.72 -10.61 10.56
N LYS A 54 -1.45 -11.85 10.17
CA LYS A 54 -0.77 -12.13 8.92
C LYS A 54 -1.69 -12.09 7.70
N LYS A 55 -2.99 -12.04 7.91
CA LYS A 55 -3.97 -12.01 6.85
C LYS A 55 -4.28 -10.58 6.46
N ILE A 56 -4.45 -10.37 5.15
CA ILE A 56 -4.83 -9.08 4.60
C ILE A 56 -6.14 -9.26 3.85
N ARG A 57 -7.12 -8.43 4.17
CA ARG A 57 -8.45 -8.52 3.57
C ARG A 57 -8.61 -7.51 2.46
N PHE A 58 -9.08 -7.99 1.32
CA PHE A 58 -9.41 -7.16 0.18
C PHE A 58 -10.87 -7.40 -0.21
N SER A 59 -11.56 -6.33 -0.60
CA SER A 59 -12.88 -6.49 -1.20
C SER A 59 -12.75 -7.07 -2.62
N PRO A 60 -13.81 -7.71 -3.14
CA PRO A 60 -13.78 -8.17 -4.53
C PRO A 60 -13.49 -7.06 -5.53
N HIS A 61 -13.92 -5.84 -5.23
CA HIS A 61 -13.69 -4.67 -6.08
C HIS A 61 -12.21 -4.26 -6.10
N GLN A 62 -11.53 -4.34 -4.96
CA GLN A 62 -10.09 -4.06 -4.87
C GLN A 62 -9.29 -5.09 -5.67
N ILE A 63 -9.66 -6.36 -5.57
CA ILE A 63 -9.02 -7.43 -6.34
C ILE A 63 -9.24 -7.20 -7.83
N ALA A 64 -10.47 -6.90 -8.24
CA ALA A 64 -10.80 -6.64 -9.64
C ALA A 64 -10.03 -5.45 -10.20
N PHE A 65 -9.92 -4.37 -9.44
CA PHE A 65 -9.16 -3.19 -9.86
C PHE A 65 -7.70 -3.54 -10.16
N HIS A 66 -7.03 -4.23 -9.24
CA HIS A 66 -5.61 -4.54 -9.40
C HIS A 66 -5.34 -5.60 -10.46
N LYS A 67 -6.31 -6.49 -10.72
CA LYS A 67 -6.21 -7.41 -11.84
C LYS A 67 -6.35 -6.70 -13.19
N ARG A 68 -7.20 -5.68 -13.24
CA ARG A 68 -7.41 -4.88 -14.44
C ARG A 68 -6.23 -3.94 -14.70
N HIS A 69 -5.58 -3.47 -13.61
CA HIS A 69 -4.48 -2.51 -13.68
C HIS A 69 -3.23 -3.09 -12.99
N PRO A 70 -2.56 -4.07 -13.63
CA PRO A 70 -1.43 -4.73 -12.99
C PRO A 70 -0.14 -3.93 -13.01
N LYS A 71 -0.05 -2.89 -13.84
CA LYS A 71 1.14 -2.05 -13.95
C LYS A 71 0.97 -0.78 -13.14
N ASN A 72 2.05 -0.33 -12.52
CA ASN A 72 2.10 0.93 -11.76
C ASN A 72 1.07 0.98 -10.63
N THR A 73 0.78 -0.16 -10.04
CA THR A 73 -0.09 -0.28 -8.88
C THR A 73 0.64 -1.02 -7.77
N PHE A 74 0.48 -0.53 -6.54
CA PHE A 74 1.13 -1.10 -5.36
C PHE A 74 0.14 -1.21 -4.20
N ILE A 75 0.45 -2.12 -3.29
CA ILE A 75 -0.27 -2.31 -2.04
C ILE A 75 0.75 -2.18 -0.92
N MET A 76 0.55 -1.22 -0.04
CA MET A 76 1.42 -0.99 1.10
C MET A 76 0.70 -1.43 2.37
N VAL A 77 1.32 -2.34 3.10
CA VAL A 77 0.73 -2.96 4.29
C VAL A 77 1.54 -2.59 5.52
N LYS A 78 0.86 -2.05 6.51
CA LYS A 78 1.43 -1.82 7.84
C LYS A 78 0.90 -2.89 8.79
N THR A 79 1.82 -3.61 9.43
CA THR A 79 1.46 -4.62 10.44
C THR A 79 1.62 -4.03 11.82
N LEU A 80 0.52 -4.04 12.59
CA LEU A 80 0.53 -3.65 13.99
C LEU A 80 0.74 -4.94 14.80
N GLY A 81 1.99 -5.22 15.15
CA GLY A 81 2.31 -6.46 15.83
C GLY A 81 1.93 -6.43 17.31
N PRO A 82 1.35 -7.51 17.82
CA PRO A 82 1.13 -7.63 19.26
C PRO A 82 2.44 -7.88 20.02
N CYS A 83 3.49 -8.33 19.32
CA CYS A 83 4.72 -8.78 19.96
C CYS A 83 5.74 -7.66 20.16
N THR A 84 5.68 -6.58 19.40
CA THR A 84 6.61 -5.46 19.55
C THR A 84 5.95 -4.17 19.06
N PRO A 85 5.46 -3.33 19.96
CA PRO A 85 4.92 -2.02 19.57
C PRO A 85 5.93 -1.14 18.83
N LYS A 86 7.22 -1.47 18.94
CA LYS A 86 8.30 -0.71 18.32
C LYS A 86 8.59 -1.14 16.88
N THR A 87 8.06 -2.27 16.42
CA THR A 87 8.34 -2.79 15.10
C THR A 87 7.06 -3.06 14.31
N SER A 88 6.24 -2.02 14.16
CA SER A 88 5.25 -2.08 13.11
C SER A 88 6.03 -2.18 11.80
N SER A 89 5.92 -3.30 11.09
CA SER A 89 6.58 -3.48 9.81
C SER A 89 5.72 -2.91 8.70
N ILE A 90 6.38 -2.34 7.72
CA ILE A 90 5.74 -1.83 6.52
C ILE A 90 6.29 -2.62 5.34
N SER A 91 5.40 -3.17 4.52
CA SER A 91 5.77 -3.99 3.38
C SER A 91 5.06 -3.46 2.14
N LEU A 92 5.75 -3.50 1.01
CA LEU A 92 5.20 -3.07 -0.27
C LEU A 92 5.08 -4.27 -1.20
N TYR A 93 3.92 -4.40 -1.83
CA TYR A 93 3.63 -5.45 -2.81
C TYR A 93 3.20 -4.82 -4.11
N ARG A 94 3.49 -5.48 -5.22
CA ARG A 94 2.96 -5.06 -6.52
C ARG A 94 1.48 -5.38 -6.59
N GLY A 95 0.69 -4.47 -7.17
CA GLY A 95 -0.75 -4.67 -7.31
C GLY A 95 -1.11 -5.92 -8.10
N SER A 96 -0.26 -6.32 -9.06
CA SER A 96 -0.46 -7.53 -9.85
C SER A 96 -0.50 -8.81 -8.99
N ARG A 97 0.03 -8.76 -7.77
CA ARG A 97 0.10 -9.90 -6.87
C ARG A 97 -1.04 -9.93 -5.84
N ILE A 98 -2.09 -9.14 -6.05
CA ILE A 98 -3.16 -9.00 -5.06
C ILE A 98 -3.86 -10.33 -4.75
N SER A 99 -4.07 -11.19 -5.74
CA SER A 99 -4.73 -12.48 -5.51
C SER A 99 -3.89 -13.40 -4.65
N GLU A 100 -2.58 -13.43 -4.86
CA GLU A 100 -1.65 -14.20 -4.04
C GLU A 100 -1.56 -13.60 -2.63
N LEU A 101 -1.54 -12.29 -2.53
CA LEU A 101 -1.51 -11.60 -1.25
C LEU A 101 -2.78 -11.86 -0.43
N ALA A 102 -3.93 -11.89 -1.08
CA ALA A 102 -5.19 -12.22 -0.43
C ALA A 102 -5.22 -13.67 0.06
N ALA A 103 -4.60 -14.59 -0.68
CA ALA A 103 -4.56 -16.01 -0.31
C ALA A 103 -3.50 -16.31 0.75
N CYS A 104 -2.32 -15.75 0.61
CA CYS A 104 -1.15 -16.08 1.45
C CYS A 104 -0.90 -15.07 2.58
N GLY A 105 -1.44 -13.86 2.46
CA GLY A 105 -1.18 -12.80 3.42
C GLY A 105 0.30 -12.45 3.46
N LEU A 106 0.80 -12.12 4.64
CA LEU A 106 2.18 -11.69 4.85
C LEU A 106 3.20 -12.81 4.66
N ALA A 107 2.76 -14.06 4.40
CA ALA A 107 3.67 -15.13 4.00
C ALA A 107 4.19 -14.92 2.58
N LEU A 108 3.50 -14.12 1.76
CA LEU A 108 3.98 -13.75 0.44
C LEU A 108 5.18 -12.81 0.57
N GLU A 109 6.22 -13.04 -0.23
CA GLU A 109 7.40 -12.18 -0.22
C GLU A 109 7.07 -10.79 -0.77
N ALA A 110 7.38 -9.76 -0.01
CA ALA A 110 7.18 -8.38 -0.42
C ALA A 110 8.27 -7.94 -1.40
N CYS A 111 7.96 -6.98 -2.28
CA CYS A 111 8.97 -6.41 -3.16
C CYS A 111 9.87 -5.40 -2.42
N SER A 112 9.41 -4.86 -1.31
CA SER A 112 10.21 -4.01 -0.43
C SER A 112 9.67 -4.09 0.99
N GLU A 113 10.55 -4.02 1.98
CA GLU A 113 10.18 -4.00 3.40
C GLU A 113 10.86 -2.84 4.09
N GLY A 114 10.11 -2.20 5.01
CA GLY A 114 10.55 -1.04 5.75
C GLY A 114 10.15 0.26 5.04
N LEU A 115 9.94 1.29 5.84
CA LEU A 115 9.44 2.58 5.35
C LEU A 115 10.36 3.20 4.29
N ASP A 116 11.67 3.21 4.56
CA ASP A 116 12.64 3.81 3.64
C ASP A 116 12.76 3.02 2.34
N ALA A 117 12.79 1.68 2.41
CA ALA A 117 12.87 0.84 1.22
C ALA A 117 11.62 0.98 0.35
N CYS A 118 10.45 1.08 0.97
CA CYS A 118 9.19 1.30 0.25
C CYS A 118 9.21 2.67 -0.45
N ARG A 119 9.69 3.70 0.24
CA ARG A 119 9.83 5.03 -0.34
C ARG A 119 10.75 5.00 -1.56
N LEU A 120 11.91 4.36 -1.44
CA LEU A 120 12.87 4.26 -2.55
C LEU A 120 12.28 3.53 -3.75
N MET A 121 11.51 2.47 -3.51
CA MET A 121 10.84 1.73 -4.59
C MET A 121 9.84 2.62 -5.34
N LEU A 122 9.05 3.42 -4.63
CA LEU A 122 8.10 4.33 -5.25
C LEU A 122 8.80 5.46 -5.99
N GLU A 123 9.92 5.94 -5.47
CA GLU A 123 10.73 6.97 -6.14
C GLU A 123 11.34 6.47 -7.45
N ALA A 124 11.65 5.18 -7.52
CA ALA A 124 12.27 4.55 -8.68
C ALA A 124 11.26 4.00 -9.70
N SER A 125 9.98 3.97 -9.35
CA SER A 125 8.95 3.36 -10.19
C SER A 125 8.57 4.22 -11.41
#